data_88af02aaddb390b95a1305a3ad1234c4
#
_entry.id   88af02aaddb390b95a1305a3ad1234c4
#
_cell.length_a   1.000
_cell.length_b   1.000
_cell.length_c   1.000
_cell.angle_alpha   90.00
_cell.angle_beta   90.00
_cell.angle_gamma   90.00
#
_symmetry.space_group_name_H-M   'P 1'
#
loop_
_entity.id
_entity.type
_entity.pdbx_description
1 polymer ?
#
loop_
_entity_poly.entity_id
_entity_poly.type
_entity_poly.pdbx_seq_one_letter_code
_entity_poly.pdbx_strand_id
1 'polypeptide(L)'
;MTPSATATFADDGHSLSLVRFDGNDYSVPTRCAHRPVVVKGYVDRVDVCRADKRIASHERLWGKEGVRMDPVHYLALLERKPGALDDARALENWDLPECFGVLRRRLEAERGPEGTREYLRVLRLLETHSLGSLTRAVRVGLARGALIRDAVAQYLIPHEPWRRTSFRLDGREHLRRVKVSATDVSAYGVLLGRGGER
;
A
#
# COMPACT_ATOMS: atom_id res chain seq x y z
N MET A 1 14.30 8.20 -25.67
CA MET A 1 15.55 8.42 -24.90
C MET A 1 16.11 7.07 -24.54
N THR A 2 17.27 6.73 -25.04
CA THR A 2 17.95 5.45 -24.76
C THR A 2 18.60 5.50 -23.38
N PRO A 3 18.50 4.44 -22.55
CA PRO A 3 19.14 4.38 -21.24
C PRO A 3 20.66 4.28 -21.39
N SER A 4 21.40 4.95 -20.51
CA SER A 4 22.86 5.15 -20.65
C SER A 4 23.74 4.21 -19.84
N ALA A 5 23.30 3.13 -19.25
CA ALA A 5 24.17 2.04 -18.75
C ALA A 5 23.40 0.92 -18.05
N THR A 6 23.99 -0.26 -18.07
CA THR A 6 23.56 -1.44 -17.31
C THR A 6 24.54 -1.65 -16.17
N ALA A 7 24.09 -1.62 -14.93
CA ALA A 7 24.89 -2.00 -13.77
C ALA A 7 24.28 -3.21 -13.08
N THR A 8 25.12 -4.11 -12.61
CA THR A 8 24.75 -5.29 -11.83
C THR A 8 24.88 -4.95 -10.33
N PHE A 9 24.21 -5.64 -9.45
CA PHE A 9 24.32 -5.47 -8.00
C PHE A 9 25.79 -5.35 -7.57
N ALA A 10 26.11 -4.30 -6.82
CA ALA A 10 27.29 -4.30 -6.00
C ALA A 10 26.95 -5.10 -4.73
N ASP A 11 27.56 -6.27 -4.59
CA ASP A 11 27.54 -7.07 -3.37
C ASP A 11 28.67 -6.55 -2.45
N ASP A 12 28.49 -5.33 -1.96
CA ASP A 12 29.47 -4.68 -1.08
C ASP A 12 29.19 -4.98 0.41
N GLY A 13 28.61 -6.14 0.72
CA GLY A 13 28.47 -6.61 2.10
C GLY A 13 27.53 -5.78 2.99
N HIS A 14 26.90 -4.74 2.47
CA HIS A 14 25.91 -3.94 3.19
C HIS A 14 24.51 -4.42 2.86
N SER A 15 23.92 -5.12 3.78
CA SER A 15 22.58 -5.75 3.72
C SER A 15 21.41 -4.76 3.59
N LEU A 16 21.57 -3.62 2.94
CA LEU A 16 20.57 -2.54 2.91
C LEU A 16 19.69 -2.53 1.67
N SER A 17 19.72 -3.55 0.81
CA SER A 17 18.94 -3.56 -0.45
C SER A 17 19.19 -2.31 -1.30
N LEU A 18 20.47 -1.97 -1.48
CA LEU A 18 20.94 -0.86 -2.28
C LEU A 18 21.57 -1.36 -3.58
N VAL A 19 21.44 -0.58 -4.63
CA VAL A 19 22.07 -0.80 -5.94
C VAL A 19 22.91 0.42 -6.26
N ARG A 20 24.21 0.21 -6.57
CA ARG A 20 25.13 1.29 -6.93
C ARG A 20 25.04 1.63 -8.41
N PHE A 21 24.87 2.90 -8.71
CA PHE A 21 24.90 3.43 -10.07
C PHE A 21 25.51 4.83 -10.09
N ASP A 22 26.49 5.05 -10.97
CA ASP A 22 27.20 6.33 -11.16
C ASP A 22 27.78 6.92 -9.86
N GLY A 23 28.30 6.03 -8.97
CA GLY A 23 28.88 6.42 -7.68
C GLY A 23 27.88 6.74 -6.58
N ASN A 24 26.58 6.50 -6.80
CA ASN A 24 25.50 6.72 -5.83
C ASN A 24 24.70 5.42 -5.58
N ASP A 25 24.08 5.34 -4.41
CA ASP A 25 23.31 4.18 -3.96
C ASP A 25 21.82 4.45 -4.00
N TYR A 26 21.07 3.51 -4.58
CA TYR A 26 19.61 3.61 -4.75
C TYR A 26 18.92 2.40 -4.14
N SER A 27 17.90 2.62 -3.33
CA SER A 27 17.19 1.51 -2.68
C SER A 27 16.32 0.72 -3.66
N VAL A 28 16.19 -0.57 -3.39
CA VAL A 28 15.24 -1.47 -4.05
C VAL A 28 14.39 -2.18 -3.00
N PRO A 29 13.18 -2.65 -3.36
CA PRO A 29 12.36 -3.41 -2.44
C PRO A 29 13.14 -4.59 -1.84
N THR A 30 13.09 -4.75 -0.52
CA THR A 30 13.86 -5.77 0.22
C THR A 30 13.64 -7.20 -0.29
N ARG A 31 12.48 -7.49 -0.89
CA ARG A 31 12.20 -8.76 -1.57
C ARG A 31 13.07 -9.01 -2.80
N CYS A 32 13.72 -7.97 -3.33
CA CYS A 32 14.60 -8.03 -4.50
C CYS A 32 16.09 -8.03 -4.11
N ALA A 33 16.43 -7.95 -2.82
CA ALA A 33 17.80 -8.04 -2.34
C ALA A 33 18.47 -9.35 -2.81
N HIS A 34 19.77 -9.26 -3.11
CA HIS A 34 20.60 -10.38 -3.60
C HIS A 34 20.11 -11.06 -4.89
N ARG A 35 19.31 -10.34 -5.70
CA ARG A 35 18.81 -10.85 -6.98
C ARG A 35 19.31 -9.97 -8.13
N PRO A 36 19.64 -10.53 -9.29
CA PRO A 36 20.14 -9.75 -10.42
C PRO A 36 19.08 -8.75 -10.87
N VAL A 37 19.49 -7.49 -11.04
CA VAL A 37 18.68 -6.39 -11.55
C VAL A 37 19.43 -5.64 -12.64
N VAL A 38 18.69 -4.95 -13.48
CA VAL A 38 19.21 -4.06 -14.53
C VAL A 38 18.91 -2.63 -14.12
N VAL A 39 19.92 -1.78 -14.06
CA VAL A 39 19.76 -0.36 -13.78
C VAL A 39 19.79 0.42 -15.09
N LYS A 40 18.79 1.28 -15.30
CA LYS A 40 18.67 2.15 -16.45
C LYS A 40 18.75 3.60 -16.00
N GLY A 41 19.88 4.26 -16.29
CA GLY A 41 20.07 5.68 -15.99
C GLY A 41 19.49 6.57 -17.09
N TYR A 42 18.69 7.54 -16.70
CA TYR A 42 18.17 8.62 -17.53
C TYR A 42 18.73 9.96 -17.02
N VAL A 43 18.42 11.05 -17.71
CA VAL A 43 18.87 12.38 -17.30
C VAL A 43 18.30 12.78 -15.94
N ASP A 44 17.03 12.49 -15.69
CA ASP A 44 16.27 12.93 -14.53
C ASP A 44 16.06 11.83 -13.47
N ARG A 45 16.21 10.56 -13.88
CA ARG A 45 15.88 9.42 -13.00
C ARG A 45 16.76 8.21 -13.24
N VAL A 46 16.72 7.32 -12.27
CA VAL A 46 17.32 5.98 -12.31
C VAL A 46 16.23 4.95 -12.10
N ASP A 47 15.97 4.12 -13.10
CA ASP A 47 15.02 3.02 -13.02
C ASP A 47 15.76 1.71 -12.75
N VAL A 48 15.29 0.95 -11.77
CA VAL A 48 15.78 -0.40 -11.50
C VAL A 48 14.75 -1.40 -11.99
N CYS A 49 15.18 -2.33 -12.83
CA CYS A 49 14.33 -3.31 -13.48
C CYS A 49 14.77 -4.74 -13.14
N ARG A 50 13.81 -5.65 -13.08
CA ARG A 50 14.02 -7.08 -12.96
C ARG A 50 13.07 -7.82 -13.90
N ALA A 51 13.67 -8.66 -14.78
CA ALA A 51 12.88 -9.40 -15.79
C ALA A 51 11.89 -8.46 -16.52
N ASP A 52 12.40 -7.39 -17.12
CA ASP A 52 11.66 -6.35 -17.87
C ASP A 52 10.62 -5.53 -17.07
N LYS A 53 10.44 -5.85 -15.80
CA LYS A 53 9.54 -5.10 -14.91
C LYS A 53 10.33 -4.09 -14.09
N ARG A 54 9.91 -2.82 -14.14
CA ARG A 54 10.46 -1.77 -13.25
C ARG A 54 10.01 -2.06 -11.81
N ILE A 55 10.98 -2.20 -10.90
CA ILE A 55 10.79 -2.49 -9.48
C ILE A 55 11.04 -1.28 -8.59
N ALA A 56 11.83 -0.32 -9.05
CA ALA A 56 12.07 0.95 -8.38
C ALA A 56 12.36 2.05 -9.40
N SER A 57 12.09 3.30 -9.04
CA SER A 57 12.41 4.49 -9.82
C SER A 57 12.75 5.61 -8.85
N HIS A 58 13.93 6.20 -9.00
CA HIS A 58 14.44 7.26 -8.14
C HIS A 58 14.83 8.46 -8.96
N GLU A 59 14.76 9.64 -8.37
CA GLU A 59 15.39 10.84 -8.91
C GLU A 59 16.90 10.64 -8.96
N ARG A 60 17.53 10.98 -10.10
CA ARG A 60 18.97 10.81 -10.28
C ARG A 60 19.76 11.77 -9.42
N LEU A 61 20.73 11.24 -8.69
CA LEU A 61 21.75 12.02 -7.99
C LEU A 61 22.91 12.31 -8.96
N TRP A 62 23.33 13.57 -9.02
CA TRP A 62 24.42 14.02 -9.90
C TRP A 62 25.78 14.12 -9.21
N GLY A 63 25.79 14.03 -7.87
CA GLY A 63 27.01 13.95 -7.07
C GLY A 63 27.58 12.53 -7.03
N LYS A 64 28.47 12.28 -6.08
CA LYS A 64 29.01 10.96 -5.74
C LYS A 64 28.76 10.69 -4.26
N GLU A 65 28.76 9.41 -3.88
CA GLU A 65 28.57 8.93 -2.50
C GLU A 65 27.21 9.32 -1.88
N GLY A 66 26.25 9.71 -2.73
CA GLY A 66 24.87 9.97 -2.29
C GLY A 66 24.07 8.68 -2.13
N VAL A 67 23.11 8.69 -1.20
CA VAL A 67 22.21 7.56 -0.96
C VAL A 67 20.77 8.05 -1.12
N ARG A 68 19.99 7.39 -2.00
CA ARG A 68 18.56 7.67 -2.19
C ARG A 68 17.75 6.47 -1.73
N MET A 69 17.06 6.62 -0.60
CA MET A 69 16.22 5.58 -0.03
C MET A 69 14.74 5.91 -0.25
N ASP A 70 13.98 4.91 -0.69
CA ASP A 70 12.51 4.95 -0.67
C ASP A 70 12.05 4.19 0.58
N PRO A 71 11.38 4.86 1.54
CA PRO A 71 10.88 4.23 2.76
C PRO A 71 9.99 3.00 2.50
N VAL A 72 9.20 3.03 1.43
CA VAL A 72 8.27 1.94 1.08
C VAL A 72 9.01 0.62 0.85
N HIS A 73 10.25 0.67 0.37
CA HIS A 73 11.06 -0.52 0.13
C HIS A 73 11.39 -1.33 1.40
N TYR A 74 11.39 -0.68 2.56
CA TYR A 74 11.80 -1.27 3.85
C TYR A 74 10.64 -1.65 4.75
N LEU A 75 9.40 -1.24 4.44
CA LEU A 75 8.24 -1.48 5.27
C LEU A 75 7.98 -2.96 5.58
N ALA A 76 8.22 -3.84 4.61
CA ALA A 76 8.07 -5.29 4.80
C ALA A 76 9.10 -5.85 5.80
N LEU A 77 10.30 -5.27 5.88
CA LEU A 77 11.32 -5.65 6.85
C LEU A 77 10.96 -5.12 8.25
N LEU A 78 10.51 -3.87 8.31
CA LEU A 78 10.09 -3.22 9.56
C LEU A 78 8.86 -3.92 10.17
N GLU A 79 7.92 -4.40 9.38
CA GLU A 79 6.79 -5.19 9.90
C GLU A 79 7.25 -6.44 10.65
N ARG A 80 8.38 -7.05 10.23
CA ARG A 80 8.97 -8.20 10.94
C ARG A 80 9.66 -7.77 12.24
N LYS A 81 10.18 -6.54 12.31
CA LYS A 81 10.90 -5.97 13.46
C LYS A 81 10.33 -4.59 13.81
N PRO A 82 9.10 -4.50 14.34
CA PRO A 82 8.43 -3.21 14.57
C PRO A 82 9.19 -2.26 15.50
N GLY A 83 9.94 -2.81 16.47
CA GLY A 83 10.76 -2.01 17.38
C GLY A 83 11.89 -1.22 16.71
N ALA A 84 12.21 -1.50 15.45
CA ALA A 84 13.22 -0.75 14.70
C ALA A 84 12.62 0.45 13.92
N LEU A 85 11.32 0.74 14.09
CA LEU A 85 10.62 1.76 13.33
C LEU A 85 11.21 3.15 13.55
N ASP A 86 11.50 3.50 14.81
CA ASP A 86 11.95 4.85 15.20
C ASP A 86 13.43 5.10 14.86
N ASP A 87 14.22 4.03 14.73
CA ASP A 87 15.66 4.08 14.42
C ASP A 87 15.94 3.76 12.93
N ALA A 88 14.89 3.61 12.11
CA ALA A 88 15.04 3.19 10.74
C ALA A 88 15.53 4.36 9.86
N ARG A 89 16.81 4.36 9.49
CA ARG A 89 17.44 5.36 8.61
C ARG A 89 16.66 5.59 7.31
N ALA A 90 16.03 4.57 6.76
CA ALA A 90 15.21 4.68 5.55
C ALA A 90 13.95 5.55 5.72
N LEU A 91 13.53 5.78 6.97
CA LEU A 91 12.36 6.59 7.31
C LEU A 91 12.74 8.01 7.80
N GLU A 92 14.04 8.27 7.97
CA GLU A 92 14.53 9.61 8.29
C GLU A 92 14.04 10.59 7.22
N ASN A 93 13.43 11.69 7.65
CA ASN A 93 12.87 12.72 6.76
C ASN A 93 11.72 12.25 5.85
N TRP A 94 11.05 11.13 6.16
CA TRP A 94 9.85 10.75 5.43
C TRP A 94 8.67 11.62 5.87
N ASP A 95 8.37 12.62 5.05
CA ASP A 95 7.28 13.55 5.30
C ASP A 95 5.92 12.89 5.02
N LEU A 96 5.29 12.40 6.08
CA LEU A 96 3.96 11.84 6.04
C LEU A 96 2.93 12.86 6.57
N PRO A 97 1.75 12.96 5.94
CA PRO A 97 0.65 13.77 6.46
C PRO A 97 0.32 13.44 7.93
N GLU A 98 -0.04 14.46 8.70
CA GLU A 98 -0.29 14.36 10.16
C GLU A 98 -1.23 13.21 10.57
N CYS A 99 -2.20 12.87 9.70
CA CYS A 99 -3.14 11.78 9.97
C CYS A 99 -2.46 10.43 10.21
N PHE A 100 -1.27 10.19 9.65
CA PHE A 100 -0.51 8.96 9.90
C PHE A 100 0.08 8.94 11.32
N GLY A 101 0.53 10.08 11.83
CA GLY A 101 0.96 10.20 13.23
C GLY A 101 -0.20 9.99 14.22
N VAL A 102 -1.39 10.51 13.89
CA VAL A 102 -2.59 10.26 14.69
C VAL A 102 -2.97 8.78 14.66
N LEU A 103 -2.94 8.16 13.48
CA LEU A 103 -3.22 6.72 13.31
C LEU A 103 -2.27 5.87 14.16
N ARG A 104 -0.95 6.14 14.07
CA ARG A 104 0.07 5.43 14.86
C ARG A 104 -0.23 5.50 16.35
N ARG A 105 -0.38 6.71 16.89
CA ARG A 105 -0.66 6.90 18.32
C ARG A 105 -1.91 6.17 18.79
N ARG A 106 -2.99 6.18 18.00
CA ARG A 106 -4.21 5.44 18.34
C ARG A 106 -4.01 3.94 18.34
N LEU A 107 -3.38 3.39 17.31
CA LEU A 107 -3.11 1.96 17.22
C LEU A 107 -2.20 1.49 18.36
N GLU A 108 -1.16 2.26 18.69
CA GLU A 108 -0.24 1.93 19.79
C GLU A 108 -0.94 2.02 21.15
N ALA A 109 -1.82 3.02 21.36
CA ALA A 109 -2.62 3.14 22.57
C ALA A 109 -3.62 1.97 22.76
N GLU A 110 -4.23 1.51 21.67
CA GLU A 110 -5.23 0.44 21.71
C GLU A 110 -4.61 -0.96 21.78
N ARG A 111 -3.45 -1.19 21.15
CA ARG A 111 -2.89 -2.52 20.89
C ARG A 111 -1.43 -2.69 21.30
N GLY A 112 -0.78 -1.66 21.85
CA GLY A 112 0.63 -1.71 22.24
C GLY A 112 1.55 -2.06 21.05
N PRO A 113 2.49 -3.01 21.21
CA PRO A 113 3.45 -3.38 20.16
C PRO A 113 2.80 -3.93 18.88
N GLU A 114 1.63 -4.57 18.99
CA GLU A 114 0.88 -5.03 17.82
C GLU A 114 0.27 -3.85 17.05
N GLY A 115 -0.01 -2.73 17.73
CA GLY A 115 -0.44 -1.48 17.12
C GLY A 115 0.61 -0.91 16.17
N THR A 116 1.88 -0.92 16.55
CA THR A 116 2.99 -0.52 15.68
C THR A 116 3.08 -1.42 14.44
N ARG A 117 2.92 -2.73 14.61
CA ARG A 117 2.89 -3.67 13.48
C ARG A 117 1.71 -3.39 12.55
N GLU A 118 0.55 -3.14 13.10
CA GLU A 118 -0.65 -2.80 12.33
C GLU A 118 -0.49 -1.47 11.57
N TYR A 119 0.12 -0.47 12.19
CA TYR A 119 0.49 0.77 11.52
C TYR A 119 1.39 0.52 10.29
N LEU A 120 2.43 -0.32 10.45
CA LEU A 120 3.31 -0.71 9.34
C LEU A 120 2.55 -1.45 8.22
N ARG A 121 1.58 -2.29 8.56
CA ARG A 121 0.68 -2.94 7.59
C ARG A 121 -0.16 -1.93 6.80
N VAL A 122 -0.63 -0.86 7.46
CA VAL A 122 -1.33 0.22 6.76
C VAL A 122 -0.37 0.96 5.83
N LEU A 123 0.83 1.31 6.27
CA LEU A 123 1.84 1.96 5.42
C LEU A 123 2.22 1.11 4.20
N ARG A 124 2.24 -0.23 4.34
CA ARG A 124 2.52 -1.13 3.22
C ARG A 124 1.50 -1.07 2.09
N LEU A 125 0.33 -0.49 2.30
CA LEU A 125 -0.61 -0.20 1.20
C LEU A 125 -0.01 0.77 0.17
N LEU A 126 1.04 1.54 0.54
CA LEU A 126 1.82 2.37 -0.40
C LEU A 126 2.60 1.55 -1.43
N GLU A 127 2.80 0.25 -1.23
CA GLU A 127 3.39 -0.64 -2.24
C GLU A 127 2.52 -0.71 -3.51
N THR A 128 1.23 -0.42 -3.41
CA THR A 128 0.25 -0.55 -4.50
C THR A 128 -0.62 0.68 -4.71
N HIS A 129 -0.66 1.60 -3.76
CA HIS A 129 -1.52 2.78 -3.81
C HIS A 129 -0.71 4.06 -3.60
N SER A 130 -1.17 5.17 -4.17
CA SER A 130 -0.52 6.46 -3.98
C SER A 130 -0.72 7.00 -2.56
N LEU A 131 0.24 7.81 -2.08
CA LEU A 131 0.16 8.48 -0.78
C LEU A 131 -1.14 9.30 -0.63
N GLY A 132 -1.56 10.02 -1.67
CA GLY A 132 -2.79 10.81 -1.64
C GLY A 132 -4.06 9.96 -1.46
N SER A 133 -4.12 8.77 -2.10
CA SER A 133 -5.24 7.84 -1.94
C SER A 133 -5.25 7.25 -0.53
N LEU A 134 -4.09 6.81 -0.04
CA LEU A 134 -3.99 6.26 1.32
C LEU A 134 -4.29 7.32 2.39
N THR A 135 -3.84 8.57 2.21
CA THR A 135 -4.16 9.67 3.11
C THR A 135 -5.67 9.88 3.26
N ARG A 136 -6.41 9.85 2.14
CA ARG A 136 -7.89 9.95 2.18
C ARG A 136 -8.51 8.77 2.91
N ALA A 137 -8.06 7.55 2.63
CA ALA A 137 -8.55 6.33 3.28
C ALA A 137 -8.29 6.35 4.79
N VAL A 138 -7.08 6.75 5.23
CA VAL A 138 -6.71 6.89 6.64
C VAL A 138 -7.58 7.92 7.35
N ARG A 139 -7.83 9.09 6.73
CA ARG A 139 -8.73 10.11 7.32
C ARG A 139 -10.15 9.58 7.52
N VAL A 140 -10.68 8.84 6.55
CA VAL A 140 -12.00 8.20 6.69
C VAL A 140 -11.98 7.14 7.78
N GLY A 141 -10.94 6.31 7.83
CA GLY A 141 -10.74 5.30 8.87
C GLY A 141 -10.69 5.90 10.27
N LEU A 142 -9.93 6.99 10.46
CA LEU A 142 -9.85 7.73 11.72
C LEU A 142 -11.20 8.29 12.16
N ALA A 143 -11.98 8.85 11.23
CA ALA A 143 -13.31 9.39 11.52
C ALA A 143 -14.34 8.31 11.91
N ARG A 144 -14.14 7.08 11.42
CA ARG A 144 -15.06 5.94 11.67
C ARG A 144 -14.57 4.97 12.72
N GLY A 145 -13.38 5.18 13.30
CA GLY A 145 -12.77 4.23 14.23
C GLY A 145 -12.28 2.92 13.58
N ALA A 146 -12.15 2.89 12.26
CA ALA A 146 -11.76 1.72 11.47
C ALA A 146 -10.27 1.81 11.11
N LEU A 147 -9.39 1.46 12.05
CA LEU A 147 -7.95 1.77 12.00
C LEU A 147 -7.08 0.66 11.44
N ILE A 148 -7.59 -0.58 11.39
CA ILE A 148 -6.83 -1.73 10.92
C ILE A 148 -6.64 -1.70 9.40
N ARG A 149 -5.54 -2.32 8.94
CA ARG A 149 -5.16 -2.38 7.52
C ARG A 149 -6.31 -2.77 6.60
N ASP A 150 -7.07 -3.82 6.96
CA ASP A 150 -8.11 -4.35 6.09
C ASP A 150 -9.32 -3.40 5.99
N ALA A 151 -9.65 -2.69 7.08
CA ALA A 151 -10.68 -1.66 7.07
C ALA A 151 -10.25 -0.45 6.24
N VAL A 152 -9.00 0.02 6.39
CA VAL A 152 -8.45 1.12 5.59
C VAL A 152 -8.39 0.74 4.12
N ALA A 153 -8.03 -0.51 3.78
CA ALA A 153 -7.98 -1.01 2.41
C ALA A 153 -9.35 -0.96 1.72
N GLN A 154 -10.46 -1.15 2.44
CA GLN A 154 -11.81 -1.01 1.88
C GLN A 154 -12.08 0.42 1.36
N TYR A 155 -11.51 1.44 1.99
CA TYR A 155 -11.65 2.83 1.54
C TYR A 155 -10.75 3.19 0.35
N LEU A 156 -9.83 2.31 -0.04
CA LEU A 156 -9.00 2.45 -1.24
C LEU A 156 -9.67 1.88 -2.49
N ILE A 157 -10.64 0.98 -2.31
CA ILE A 157 -11.41 0.43 -3.43
C ILE A 157 -12.27 1.57 -4.01
N PRO A 158 -12.16 1.87 -5.32
CA PRO A 158 -13.05 2.83 -5.94
C PRO A 158 -14.49 2.38 -5.72
N HIS A 159 -15.24 3.19 -4.98
CA HIS A 159 -16.67 2.94 -4.86
C HIS A 159 -17.32 3.38 -6.17
N GLU A 160 -17.37 2.47 -7.15
CA GLU A 160 -18.26 2.67 -8.27
C GLU A 160 -19.67 2.69 -7.72
N PRO A 161 -20.39 3.84 -7.84
CA PRO A 161 -21.79 3.84 -7.47
C PRO A 161 -22.47 2.75 -8.28
N TRP A 162 -23.13 1.83 -7.58
CA TRP A 162 -23.92 0.76 -8.22
C TRP A 162 -24.77 1.41 -9.32
N ARG A 163 -24.31 1.32 -10.55
CA ARG A 163 -25.15 1.65 -11.71
C ARG A 163 -26.25 0.60 -11.70
N ARG A 164 -27.42 1.01 -11.21
CA ARG A 164 -28.61 0.20 -11.41
C ARG A 164 -28.73 0.02 -12.93
N THR A 165 -28.39 -1.16 -13.40
CA THR A 165 -28.62 -1.53 -14.78
C THR A 165 -30.13 -1.62 -14.92
N SER A 166 -30.78 -0.53 -15.31
CA SER A 166 -32.20 -0.58 -15.64
C SER A 166 -32.32 -1.37 -16.94
N PHE A 167 -32.81 -2.56 -16.85
CA PHE A 167 -33.06 -3.41 -18.01
C PHE A 167 -34.29 -2.81 -18.73
N ARG A 168 -34.12 -2.30 -19.94
CA ARG A 168 -35.22 -1.88 -20.78
C ARG A 168 -35.95 -3.14 -21.25
N LEU A 169 -37.23 -3.23 -20.93
CA LEU A 169 -38.11 -4.35 -21.31
C LEU A 169 -38.75 -4.16 -22.70
N ASP A 170 -38.26 -3.20 -23.48
CA ASP A 170 -38.76 -2.94 -24.83
C ASP A 170 -38.57 -4.18 -25.71
N GLY A 171 -39.64 -4.66 -26.29
CA GLY A 171 -39.65 -5.90 -27.10
C GLY A 171 -39.71 -7.22 -26.31
N ARG A 172 -39.84 -7.17 -24.98
CA ARG A 172 -39.93 -8.35 -24.08
C ARG A 172 -41.22 -8.37 -23.27
N GLU A 173 -42.34 -8.36 -23.96
CA GLU A 173 -43.67 -8.24 -23.31
C GLU A 173 -43.97 -9.37 -22.31
N HIS A 174 -43.43 -10.57 -22.53
CA HIS A 174 -43.56 -11.69 -21.61
C HIS A 174 -42.98 -11.38 -20.20
N LEU A 175 -41.91 -10.57 -20.13
CA LEU A 175 -41.30 -10.17 -18.85
C LEU A 175 -42.06 -9.06 -18.13
N ARG A 176 -42.85 -8.25 -18.85
CA ARG A 176 -43.73 -7.22 -18.24
C ARG A 176 -44.85 -7.82 -17.40
N ARG A 177 -45.25 -9.06 -17.67
CA ARG A 177 -46.33 -9.75 -16.96
C ARG A 177 -45.83 -10.56 -15.78
N VAL A 178 -44.52 -10.70 -15.58
CA VAL A 178 -43.98 -11.43 -14.43
C VAL A 178 -44.10 -10.56 -13.19
N LYS A 179 -44.97 -10.94 -12.30
CA LYS A 179 -45.07 -10.39 -10.95
C LYS A 179 -44.25 -11.30 -10.03
N VAL A 180 -43.14 -10.79 -9.52
CA VAL A 180 -42.39 -11.46 -8.45
C VAL A 180 -42.99 -10.97 -7.13
N SER A 181 -43.55 -11.89 -6.34
CA SER A 181 -43.98 -11.56 -4.97
C SER A 181 -42.74 -11.20 -4.16
N ALA A 182 -42.84 -10.12 -3.38
CA ALA A 182 -41.77 -9.75 -2.46
C ALA A 182 -41.57 -10.90 -1.45
N THR A 183 -40.29 -11.30 -1.26
CA THR A 183 -39.97 -12.29 -0.23
C THR A 183 -40.30 -11.72 1.13
N ASP A 184 -41.11 -12.43 1.89
CA ASP A 184 -41.41 -12.05 3.28
C ASP A 184 -40.14 -12.24 4.13
N VAL A 185 -39.51 -11.13 4.46
CA VAL A 185 -38.27 -11.12 5.28
C VAL A 185 -38.60 -11.26 6.79
N SER A 186 -39.86 -11.22 7.19
CA SER A 186 -40.26 -11.37 8.61
C SER A 186 -39.85 -12.74 9.18
N ALA A 187 -39.86 -13.78 8.33
CA ALA A 187 -39.40 -15.11 8.70
C ALA A 187 -37.94 -15.17 9.16
N TYR A 188 -37.09 -14.22 8.71
CA TYR A 188 -35.68 -14.12 9.14
C TYR A 188 -35.55 -13.42 10.51
N GLY A 189 -36.56 -12.77 11.02
CA GLY A 189 -36.57 -12.16 12.36
C GLY A 189 -36.30 -13.16 13.48
N VAL A 190 -36.67 -14.43 13.28
CA VAL A 190 -36.41 -15.52 14.23
C VAL A 190 -34.91 -15.81 14.39
N LEU A 191 -34.10 -15.53 13.35
CA LEU A 191 -32.65 -15.72 13.40
C LEU A 191 -31.94 -14.60 14.19
N LEU A 192 -32.55 -13.42 14.28
CA LEU A 192 -32.00 -12.29 15.03
C LEU A 192 -32.34 -12.34 16.52
N GLY A 193 -33.37 -13.13 16.93
CA GLY A 193 -33.86 -13.23 18.31
C GLY A 193 -33.16 -14.30 19.17
N ARG A 194 -32.20 -15.09 18.66
CA ARG A 194 -31.54 -16.18 19.44
C ARG A 194 -30.17 -15.85 19.95
N GLY A 195 -29.78 -14.58 20.04
CA GLY A 195 -28.46 -14.14 20.51
C GLY A 195 -28.42 -13.52 21.89
N GLY A 196 -29.30 -13.91 22.80
CA GLY A 196 -29.36 -13.28 24.12
C GLY A 196 -29.92 -14.15 25.22
N GLU A 197 -29.23 -15.29 25.49
CA GLU A 197 -29.34 -15.96 26.80
C GLU A 197 -28.30 -17.09 26.84
N ARG A 198 -27.09 -16.76 27.39
CA ARG A 198 -26.30 -17.61 28.28
C ARG A 198 -25.19 -16.78 28.92
#